data_7bc99d046fb0cf3a7da8672b168dd6b3
#
_entry.id   7bc99d046fb0cf3a7da8672b168dd6b3
#
_cell.length_a   1.000
_cell.length_b   1.000
_cell.length_c   1.000
_cell.angle_alpha   90.00
_cell.angle_beta   90.00
_cell.angle_gamma   90.00
#
_symmetry.space_group_name_H-M   'P 1'
#
loop_
_entity.id
_entity.type
_entity.pdbx_description
1 polymer ?
#
loop_
_entity_poly.entity_id
_entity_poly.type
_entity_poly.pdbx_seq_one_letter_code
_entity_poly.pdbx_strand_id
1 'polypeptide(L)'
;EEIANRRIGRNELSTLATLHAYVDAQREYASQGRDGQPRAFASKLFSSAGKHDGLYWPAAQGEPESPFGPEIAQAASQGYKRSEGEPLPYHGYYFRVLLEQGSKAPGGKELYADAQGRMTGGFALLAWPARYGMSGVMTFEVNQRGLVYQRDLGEDTEKKVAEIHAFDPDASWDPAGD
;
A
#
# COMPACT_ATOMS: atom_id res chain seq x y z
N GLU A 1 18.74 11.04 -20.59
CA GLU A 1 19.06 9.84 -19.78
C GLU A 1 19.25 10.21 -18.30
N GLU A 2 20.13 11.13 -17.97
CA GLU A 2 20.40 11.56 -16.58
C GLU A 2 19.16 12.15 -15.88
N ILE A 3 18.34 12.95 -16.57
CA ILE A 3 17.12 13.56 -16.01
C ILE A 3 16.07 12.47 -15.68
N ALA A 4 15.96 11.45 -16.54
CA ALA A 4 15.03 10.33 -16.31
C ALA A 4 15.46 9.51 -15.10
N ASN A 5 16.76 9.21 -14.98
CA ASN A 5 17.30 8.45 -13.84
C ASN A 5 17.12 9.20 -12.51
N ARG A 6 17.30 10.51 -12.50
CA ARG A 6 17.05 11.34 -11.31
C ARG A 6 15.57 11.35 -10.89
N ARG A 7 14.66 11.35 -11.88
CA ARG A 7 13.22 11.28 -11.62
C ARG A 7 12.83 9.92 -11.04
N ILE A 8 13.32 8.83 -11.64
CA ILE A 8 13.11 7.46 -11.14
C ILE A 8 13.58 7.34 -9.70
N GLY A 9 14.82 7.73 -9.40
CA GLY A 9 15.36 7.67 -8.04
C GLY A 9 14.55 8.46 -7.03
N ARG A 10 14.09 9.66 -7.40
CA ARG A 10 13.25 10.49 -6.53
C ARG A 10 11.89 9.85 -6.27
N ASN A 11 11.27 9.28 -7.29
CA ASN A 11 9.99 8.60 -7.17
C ASN A 11 10.09 7.36 -6.29
N GLU A 12 11.15 6.58 -6.45
CA GLU A 12 11.41 5.39 -5.61
C GLU A 12 11.61 5.76 -4.14
N LEU A 13 12.41 6.79 -3.86
CA LEU A 13 12.60 7.29 -2.49
C LEU A 13 11.28 7.79 -1.88
N SER A 14 10.47 8.51 -2.65
CA SER A 14 9.14 8.96 -2.20
C SER A 14 8.22 7.79 -1.92
N THR A 15 8.30 6.73 -2.72
CA THR A 15 7.50 5.51 -2.54
C THR A 15 7.92 4.76 -1.29
N LEU A 16 9.22 4.62 -1.02
CA LEU A 16 9.72 4.03 0.23
C LEU A 16 9.21 4.80 1.45
N ALA A 17 9.28 6.12 1.42
CA ALA A 17 8.73 6.96 2.49
C ALA A 17 7.23 6.76 2.67
N THR A 18 6.48 6.61 1.58
CA THR A 18 5.04 6.34 1.61
C THR A 18 4.71 4.98 2.23
N LEU A 19 5.49 3.94 1.92
CA LEU A 19 5.32 2.60 2.51
C LEU A 19 5.58 2.62 4.02
N HIS A 20 6.60 3.32 4.49
CA HIS A 20 6.83 3.51 5.93
C HIS A 20 5.70 4.32 6.59
N ALA A 21 5.23 5.38 5.94
CA ALA A 21 4.08 6.16 6.42
C ALA A 21 2.80 5.31 6.49
N TYR A 22 2.60 4.39 5.57
CA TYR A 22 1.49 3.44 5.61
C TYR A 22 1.54 2.55 6.85
N VAL A 23 2.70 2.00 7.18
CA VAL A 23 2.87 1.18 8.39
C VAL A 23 2.53 1.99 9.65
N ASP A 24 3.00 3.22 9.74
CA ASP A 24 2.72 4.11 10.87
C ASP A 24 1.24 4.49 10.93
N ALA A 25 0.62 4.79 9.78
CA ALA A 25 -0.80 5.09 9.69
C ALA A 25 -1.68 3.91 10.11
N GLN A 26 -1.31 2.69 9.79
CA GLN A 26 -2.01 1.48 10.23
C GLN A 26 -1.92 1.29 11.75
N ARG A 27 -0.77 1.55 12.34
CA ARG A 27 -0.58 1.49 13.79
C ARG A 27 -1.42 2.54 14.51
N GLU A 28 -1.44 3.77 13.99
CA GLU A 28 -2.28 4.85 14.50
C GLU A 28 -3.76 4.50 14.37
N TYR A 29 -4.19 4.02 13.22
CA TYR A 29 -5.57 3.60 12.97
C TYR A 29 -6.02 2.52 13.98
N ALA A 30 -5.20 1.51 14.21
CA ALA A 30 -5.50 0.39 15.10
C ALA A 30 -5.35 0.73 16.59
N SER A 31 -4.86 1.92 16.94
CA SER A 31 -4.69 2.33 18.35
C SER A 31 -6.02 2.49 19.09
N GLN A 32 -7.11 2.63 18.36
CA GLN A 32 -8.46 2.77 18.93
C GLN A 32 -9.51 2.10 18.03
N GLY A 33 -10.67 1.78 18.60
CA GLY A 33 -11.82 1.32 17.83
C GLY A 33 -12.40 2.44 16.96
N ARG A 34 -13.10 2.07 15.89
CA ARG A 34 -13.71 3.00 14.93
C ARG A 34 -15.15 2.59 14.65
N ASP A 35 -16.03 3.58 14.48
CA ASP A 35 -17.45 3.35 14.13
C ASP A 35 -18.14 2.32 15.05
N GLY A 36 -17.80 2.30 16.35
CA GLY A 36 -18.32 1.34 17.31
C GLY A 36 -17.73 -0.07 17.21
N GLN A 37 -16.75 -0.29 16.34
CA GLN A 37 -16.07 -1.58 16.19
C GLN A 37 -14.81 -1.66 17.05
N PRO A 38 -14.41 -2.87 17.48
CA PRO A 38 -13.14 -3.08 18.18
C PRO A 38 -11.93 -2.67 17.34
N ARG A 39 -10.78 -2.55 17.99
CA ARG A 39 -9.50 -2.24 17.34
C ARG A 39 -9.18 -3.25 16.25
N ALA A 40 -8.83 -2.74 15.07
CA ALA A 40 -8.36 -3.52 13.93
C ALA A 40 -7.59 -2.60 13.00
N PHE A 41 -6.82 -3.16 12.07
CA PHE A 41 -6.19 -2.41 10.99
C PHE A 41 -7.22 -2.07 9.91
N ALA A 42 -6.93 -1.06 9.10
CA ALA A 42 -7.77 -0.70 7.97
C ALA A 42 -7.56 -1.68 6.80
N SER A 43 -8.67 -2.13 6.20
CA SER A 43 -8.63 -3.03 5.03
C SER A 43 -8.52 -2.29 3.70
N LYS A 44 -8.58 -0.96 3.72
CA LYS A 44 -8.51 -0.12 2.53
C LYS A 44 -7.87 1.22 2.86
N LEU A 45 -7.44 1.93 1.82
CA LEU A 45 -6.81 3.23 1.98
C LEU A 45 -7.85 4.34 2.02
N PHE A 46 -8.87 4.30 1.17
CA PHE A 46 -9.95 5.27 1.14
C PHE A 46 -11.18 4.72 1.86
N SER A 47 -11.67 5.44 2.87
CA SER A 47 -12.87 5.05 3.61
C SER A 47 -14.12 5.11 2.74
N SER A 48 -15.07 4.22 3.00
CA SER A 48 -16.41 4.28 2.43
C SER A 48 -17.11 5.57 2.88
N ALA A 49 -18.02 6.07 2.07
CA ALA A 49 -18.76 7.30 2.36
C ALA A 49 -19.44 7.24 3.75
N GLY A 50 -19.15 8.23 4.59
CA GLY A 50 -19.68 8.33 5.95
C GLY A 50 -19.11 7.35 6.96
N LYS A 51 -18.03 6.64 6.63
CA LYS A 51 -17.37 5.65 7.50
C LYS A 51 -15.89 6.00 7.71
N HIS A 52 -15.29 5.36 8.73
CA HIS A 52 -13.87 5.42 9.04
C HIS A 52 -13.23 4.03 8.90
N ASP A 53 -13.54 3.33 7.79
CA ASP A 53 -13.09 1.95 7.53
C ASP A 53 -11.84 1.86 6.63
N GLY A 54 -11.24 3.00 6.30
CA GLY A 54 -9.97 3.13 5.59
C GLY A 54 -9.02 4.09 6.31
N LEU A 55 -7.82 4.26 5.78
CA LEU A 55 -6.80 5.15 6.37
C LEU A 55 -7.03 6.63 6.07
N TYR A 56 -7.84 6.93 5.08
CA TYR A 56 -8.22 8.30 4.73
C TYR A 56 -9.74 8.48 4.74
N TRP A 57 -10.19 9.57 5.33
CA TRP A 57 -11.55 10.12 5.20
C TRP A 57 -11.46 11.65 5.18
N PRO A 58 -12.36 12.33 4.47
CA PRO A 58 -12.46 13.77 4.59
C PRO A 58 -13.03 14.12 5.97
N ALA A 59 -12.19 14.70 6.83
CA ALA A 59 -12.59 15.08 8.18
C ALA A 59 -13.44 16.35 8.12
N ALA A 60 -14.65 16.31 8.72
CA ALA A 60 -15.46 17.50 8.97
C ALA A 60 -14.88 18.28 10.16
N GLN A 61 -15.34 19.54 10.31
CA GLN A 61 -14.90 20.38 11.42
C GLN A 61 -15.23 19.72 12.77
N GLY A 62 -14.19 19.51 13.59
CA GLY A 62 -14.34 18.88 14.90
C GLY A 62 -14.18 17.34 14.88
N GLU A 63 -14.01 16.73 13.72
CA GLU A 63 -13.70 15.31 13.61
C GLU A 63 -12.18 15.07 13.66
N PRO A 64 -11.73 13.90 14.16
CA PRO A 64 -10.33 13.53 14.08
C PRO A 64 -9.85 13.46 12.64
N GLU A 65 -8.65 13.95 12.38
CA GLU A 65 -8.02 13.81 11.07
C GLU A 65 -7.70 12.34 10.77
N SER A 66 -7.78 11.97 9.49
CA SER A 66 -7.41 10.64 9.05
C SER A 66 -5.89 10.43 9.12
N PRO A 67 -5.42 9.20 9.40
CA PRO A 67 -3.98 8.90 9.47
C PRO A 67 -3.23 9.12 8.16
N PHE A 68 -3.93 9.05 7.03
CA PHE A 68 -3.36 9.19 5.70
C PHE A 68 -3.92 10.41 4.97
N GLY A 69 -3.13 11.01 4.07
CA GLY A 69 -3.55 12.13 3.26
C GLY A 69 -4.36 11.72 2.01
N PRO A 70 -5.10 12.68 1.40
CA PRO A 70 -6.00 12.40 0.28
C PRO A 70 -5.28 11.93 -0.99
N GLU A 71 -4.07 12.44 -1.26
CA GLU A 71 -3.33 12.17 -2.49
C GLU A 71 -2.90 10.71 -2.62
N ILE A 72 -2.38 10.14 -1.52
CA ILE A 72 -1.97 8.74 -1.46
C ILE A 72 -3.19 7.82 -1.55
N ALA A 73 -4.24 8.13 -0.81
CA ALA A 73 -5.48 7.38 -0.83
C ALA A 73 -6.12 7.37 -2.22
N GLN A 74 -6.06 8.49 -2.95
CA GLN A 74 -6.58 8.61 -4.30
C GLN A 74 -5.80 7.74 -5.31
N ALA A 75 -4.46 7.72 -5.22
CA ALA A 75 -3.63 6.87 -6.06
C ALA A 75 -3.94 5.37 -5.85
N ALA A 76 -4.25 4.97 -4.64
CA ALA A 76 -4.61 3.60 -4.30
C ALA A 76 -6.04 3.24 -4.74
N SER A 77 -7.01 4.13 -4.51
CA SER A 77 -8.40 3.87 -4.89
C SER A 77 -8.57 3.72 -6.39
N GLN A 78 -7.80 4.46 -7.18
CA GLN A 78 -7.84 4.41 -8.64
C GLN A 78 -7.09 3.21 -9.23
N GLY A 79 -6.07 2.72 -8.57
CA GLY A 79 -5.41 1.46 -8.92
C GLY A 79 -6.33 0.24 -8.78
N TYR A 80 -7.40 0.36 -7.98
CA TYR A 80 -8.36 -0.71 -7.70
C TYR A 80 -9.59 -0.71 -8.63
N LYS A 81 -9.95 0.43 -9.22
CA LYS A 81 -11.12 0.57 -10.11
C LYS A 81 -10.73 1.22 -11.43
N ARG A 82 -10.50 0.40 -12.43
CA ARG A 82 -10.37 0.84 -13.83
C ARG A 82 -11.73 1.24 -14.47
N SER A 83 -12.65 1.86 -13.77
CA SER A 83 -13.98 2.09 -14.31
C SER A 83 -14.33 3.53 -14.66
N GLU A 84 -13.60 4.53 -14.17
CA GLU A 84 -13.89 5.93 -14.51
C GLU A 84 -12.62 6.78 -14.54
N GLY A 85 -11.99 6.89 -15.71
CA GLY A 85 -10.81 7.72 -15.95
C GLY A 85 -9.48 6.98 -15.73
N GLU A 86 -8.39 7.58 -16.22
CA GLU A 86 -7.04 7.03 -15.97
C GLU A 86 -6.66 7.23 -14.51
N PRO A 87 -6.10 6.19 -13.84
CA PRO A 87 -5.64 6.33 -12.46
C PRO A 87 -4.53 7.39 -12.38
N LEU A 88 -4.57 8.22 -11.32
CA LEU A 88 -3.56 9.23 -11.05
C LEU A 88 -2.49 8.63 -10.12
N PRO A 89 -1.27 8.39 -10.61
CA PRO A 89 -0.21 7.87 -9.77
C PRO A 89 0.25 8.92 -8.75
N TYR A 90 0.66 8.48 -7.58
CA TYR A 90 1.32 9.31 -6.57
C TYR A 90 2.83 9.16 -6.71
N HIS A 91 3.53 10.23 -7.03
CA HIS A 91 4.97 10.21 -7.35
C HIS A 91 5.36 9.09 -8.34
N GLY A 92 4.54 8.90 -9.37
CA GLY A 92 4.79 7.92 -10.42
C GLY A 92 4.49 6.46 -10.06
N TYR A 93 3.86 6.20 -8.91
CA TYR A 93 3.55 4.86 -8.39
C TYR A 93 2.07 4.67 -8.14
N TYR A 94 1.61 3.43 -8.36
CA TYR A 94 0.31 2.94 -7.92
C TYR A 94 0.46 2.09 -6.68
N PHE A 95 -0.61 1.99 -5.89
CA PHE A 95 -0.64 1.25 -4.63
C PHE A 95 -1.85 0.34 -4.56
N ARG A 96 -1.68 -0.84 -3.95
CA ARG A 96 -2.77 -1.77 -3.68
C ARG A 96 -2.58 -2.44 -2.34
N VAL A 97 -3.66 -2.46 -1.52
CA VAL A 97 -3.67 -3.19 -0.26
C VAL A 97 -3.72 -4.70 -0.56
N LEU A 98 -2.89 -5.47 0.15
CA LEU A 98 -2.90 -6.92 0.15
C LEU A 98 -3.57 -7.40 1.44
N LEU A 99 -4.40 -8.43 1.36
CA LEU A 99 -5.25 -8.87 2.47
C LEU A 99 -4.75 -10.16 3.15
N GLU A 100 -3.61 -10.68 2.68
CA GLU A 100 -3.00 -11.88 3.22
C GLU A 100 -1.49 -11.90 2.97
N GLN A 101 -0.80 -12.79 3.65
CA GLN A 101 0.59 -13.12 3.32
C GLN A 101 0.72 -14.61 2.98
N GLY A 102 1.70 -14.92 2.13
CA GLY A 102 1.97 -16.27 1.66
C GLY A 102 2.96 -17.01 2.55
N SER A 103 3.19 -18.29 2.21
CA SER A 103 4.04 -19.20 2.98
C SER A 103 5.53 -18.84 2.98
N LYS A 104 6.00 -18.05 2.01
CA LYS A 104 7.40 -17.62 1.88
C LYS A 104 7.69 -16.33 2.66
N ALA A 105 6.65 -15.61 3.05
CA ALA A 105 6.79 -14.42 3.87
C ALA A 105 7.35 -14.77 5.25
N PRO A 106 8.17 -13.87 5.85
CA PRO A 106 8.56 -14.03 7.24
C PRO A 106 7.35 -14.15 8.17
N GLY A 107 7.27 -15.21 8.95
CA GLY A 107 6.10 -15.53 9.79
C GLY A 107 5.13 -16.51 9.17
N GLY A 108 5.27 -16.84 7.87
CA GLY A 108 4.47 -17.83 7.18
C GLY A 108 3.12 -17.33 6.70
N LYS A 109 2.31 -18.23 6.16
CA LYS A 109 1.00 -17.94 5.60
C LYS A 109 0.02 -17.44 6.67
N GLU A 110 -0.67 -16.34 6.41
CA GLU A 110 -1.63 -15.74 7.32
C GLU A 110 -2.70 -14.98 6.55
N LEU A 111 -3.96 -15.18 6.92
CA LEU A 111 -5.07 -14.32 6.52
C LEU A 111 -5.13 -13.15 7.51
N TYR A 112 -5.14 -11.93 7.02
CA TYR A 112 -5.17 -10.75 7.90
C TYR A 112 -6.56 -10.50 8.51
N ALA A 113 -7.62 -10.90 7.82
CA ALA A 113 -8.98 -10.79 8.33
C ALA A 113 -9.33 -11.96 9.27
N ASP A 114 -9.98 -11.65 10.38
CA ASP A 114 -10.55 -12.65 11.28
C ASP A 114 -11.89 -13.20 10.75
N ALA A 115 -12.53 -14.08 11.53
CA ALA A 115 -13.81 -14.70 11.17
C ALA A 115 -14.95 -13.68 10.96
N GLN A 116 -14.84 -12.49 11.54
CA GLN A 116 -15.78 -11.39 11.38
C GLN A 116 -15.39 -10.39 10.29
N GLY A 117 -14.33 -10.67 9.53
CA GLY A 117 -13.81 -9.80 8.48
C GLY A 117 -12.99 -8.61 8.97
N ARG A 118 -12.62 -8.57 10.25
CA ARG A 118 -11.76 -7.50 10.81
C ARG A 118 -10.29 -7.82 10.57
N MET A 119 -9.52 -6.81 10.18
CA MET A 119 -8.08 -6.92 9.94
C MET A 119 -7.30 -6.95 11.25
N THR A 120 -7.21 -8.10 11.88
CA THR A 120 -6.53 -8.29 13.17
C THR A 120 -5.18 -9.00 13.06
N GLY A 121 -4.95 -9.74 11.96
CA GLY A 121 -3.74 -10.54 11.77
C GLY A 121 -2.56 -9.76 11.21
N GLY A 122 -2.79 -8.64 10.57
CA GLY A 122 -1.76 -7.83 9.95
C GLY A 122 -2.30 -6.96 8.82
N PHE A 123 -1.39 -6.44 8.01
CA PHE A 123 -1.68 -5.63 6.84
C PHE A 123 -0.51 -5.69 5.86
N ALA A 124 -0.75 -5.36 4.60
CA ALA A 124 0.31 -5.22 3.61
C ALA A 124 -0.08 -4.24 2.50
N LEU A 125 0.92 -3.65 1.88
CA LEU A 125 0.79 -2.73 0.76
C LEU A 125 1.79 -3.07 -0.33
N LEU A 126 1.31 -3.11 -1.56
CA LEU A 126 2.10 -3.27 -2.78
C LEU A 126 2.17 -1.93 -3.52
N ALA A 127 3.35 -1.56 -4.01
CA ALA A 127 3.56 -0.37 -4.82
C ALA A 127 4.35 -0.72 -6.09
N TRP A 128 3.88 -0.24 -7.24
CA TRP A 128 4.56 -0.50 -8.52
C TRP A 128 4.56 0.75 -9.38
N PRO A 129 5.57 0.90 -10.29
CA PRO A 129 5.66 2.08 -11.16
C PRO A 129 4.49 2.12 -12.13
N ALA A 130 3.89 3.31 -12.29
CA ALA A 130 2.83 3.54 -13.27
C ALA A 130 3.34 3.32 -14.70
N ARG A 131 4.63 3.58 -14.94
CA ARG A 131 5.30 3.37 -16.22
C ARG A 131 6.71 2.85 -15.96
N TYR A 132 6.89 1.53 -16.08
CA TYR A 132 8.20 0.89 -15.91
C TYR A 132 9.29 1.56 -16.77
N GLY A 133 10.45 1.81 -16.15
CA GLY A 133 11.59 2.45 -16.81
C GLY A 133 11.44 3.97 -17.02
N MET A 134 10.30 4.55 -16.69
CA MET A 134 10.02 5.99 -16.83
C MET A 134 9.65 6.67 -15.52
N SER A 135 8.74 6.10 -14.75
CA SER A 135 8.34 6.61 -13.44
C SER A 135 9.02 5.89 -12.29
N GLY A 136 9.49 4.68 -12.53
CA GLY A 136 10.20 3.84 -11.58
C GLY A 136 10.64 2.53 -12.23
N VAL A 137 11.48 1.78 -11.55
CA VAL A 137 11.95 0.44 -11.95
C VAL A 137 11.50 -0.60 -10.92
N MET A 138 11.76 -0.35 -9.64
CA MET A 138 11.45 -1.31 -8.58
C MET A 138 9.97 -1.37 -8.25
N THR A 139 9.47 -2.57 -8.00
CA THR A 139 8.21 -2.84 -7.32
C THR A 139 8.51 -3.11 -5.86
N PHE A 140 7.70 -2.57 -4.96
CA PHE A 140 7.90 -2.65 -3.51
C PHE A 140 6.70 -3.30 -2.83
N GLU A 141 6.97 -3.99 -1.72
CA GLU A 141 5.92 -4.45 -0.82
C GLU A 141 6.37 -4.37 0.64
N VAL A 142 5.42 -4.14 1.54
CA VAL A 142 5.64 -4.04 2.99
C VAL A 142 4.47 -4.67 3.74
N ASN A 143 4.74 -5.22 4.91
CA ASN A 143 3.73 -5.69 5.84
C ASN A 143 3.90 -5.07 7.23
N GLN A 144 3.15 -5.56 8.22
CA GLN A 144 3.15 -5.08 9.60
C GLN A 144 4.52 -5.11 10.29
N ARG A 145 5.48 -5.85 9.77
CA ARG A 145 6.86 -5.88 10.28
C ARG A 145 7.66 -4.64 9.92
N GLY A 146 7.21 -3.87 8.91
CA GLY A 146 7.80 -2.59 8.52
C GLY A 146 9.03 -2.69 7.64
N LEU A 147 9.50 -3.88 7.27
CA LEU A 147 10.60 -4.07 6.32
C LEU A 147 10.04 -4.04 4.90
N VAL A 148 10.54 -3.12 4.09
CA VAL A 148 10.16 -3.02 2.68
C VAL A 148 11.02 -3.96 1.86
N TYR A 149 10.39 -4.72 0.99
CA TYR A 149 11.04 -5.56 -0.03
C TYR A 149 10.89 -4.93 -1.40
N GLN A 150 11.88 -5.15 -2.27
CA GLN A 150 11.90 -4.64 -3.63
C GLN A 150 12.30 -5.71 -4.63
N ARG A 151 11.78 -5.58 -5.83
CA ARG A 151 12.14 -6.41 -6.98
C ARG A 151 11.91 -5.67 -8.29
N ASP A 152 12.85 -5.80 -9.22
CA ASP A 152 12.65 -5.39 -10.61
C ASP A 152 11.86 -6.48 -11.34
N LEU A 153 10.61 -6.19 -11.67
CA LEU A 153 9.72 -7.12 -12.39
C LEU A 153 9.86 -7.01 -13.92
N GLY A 154 10.63 -6.03 -14.42
CA GLY A 154 10.88 -5.83 -15.84
C GLY A 154 9.73 -5.13 -16.57
N GLU A 155 9.78 -5.16 -17.89
CA GLU A 155 8.79 -4.49 -18.76
C GLU A 155 7.35 -5.01 -18.56
N ASP A 156 7.20 -6.25 -18.09
CA ASP A 156 5.91 -6.87 -17.80
C ASP A 156 5.39 -6.58 -16.39
N THR A 157 5.91 -5.55 -15.71
CA THR A 157 5.54 -5.21 -14.32
C THR A 157 4.03 -5.17 -14.11
N GLU A 158 3.27 -4.49 -14.96
CA GLU A 158 1.82 -4.36 -14.83
C GLU A 158 1.11 -5.72 -14.85
N LYS A 159 1.52 -6.63 -15.73
CA LYS A 159 1.00 -7.99 -15.80
C LYS A 159 1.33 -8.81 -14.55
N LYS A 160 2.57 -8.71 -14.08
CA LYS A 160 3.05 -9.47 -12.92
C LYS A 160 2.40 -9.01 -11.63
N VAL A 161 2.23 -7.69 -11.42
CA VAL A 161 1.54 -7.18 -10.23
C VAL A 161 0.06 -7.54 -10.21
N ALA A 162 -0.60 -7.71 -11.35
CA ALA A 162 -1.98 -8.17 -11.42
C ALA A 162 -2.15 -9.57 -10.82
N GLU A 163 -1.10 -10.38 -10.80
CA GLU A 163 -1.08 -11.73 -10.24
C GLU A 163 -0.64 -11.77 -8.76
N ILE A 164 -0.18 -10.66 -8.20
CA ILE A 164 0.23 -10.58 -6.80
C ILE A 164 -1.00 -10.32 -5.93
N HIS A 165 -1.42 -11.32 -5.16
CA HIS A 165 -2.58 -11.26 -4.27
C HIS A 165 -2.23 -11.34 -2.79
N ALA A 166 -0.96 -11.68 -2.47
CA ALA A 166 -0.45 -11.83 -1.12
C ALA A 166 0.91 -11.17 -0.96
N PHE A 167 1.20 -10.69 0.24
CA PHE A 167 2.56 -10.35 0.63
C PHE A 167 3.35 -11.65 0.79
N ASP A 168 4.24 -11.94 -0.14
CA ASP A 168 4.95 -13.22 -0.17
C ASP A 168 6.37 -13.09 -0.75
N PRO A 169 7.23 -12.24 -0.15
CA PRO A 169 8.59 -12.05 -0.66
C PRO A 169 9.41 -13.32 -0.47
N ASP A 170 9.79 -13.92 -1.60
CA ASP A 170 10.73 -15.04 -1.64
C ASP A 170 12.18 -14.56 -1.79
N ALA A 171 13.11 -15.49 -2.08
CA ALA A 171 14.54 -15.18 -2.24
C ALA A 171 14.83 -14.25 -3.45
N SER A 172 13.88 -14.03 -4.35
CA SER A 172 14.01 -13.11 -5.49
C SER A 172 13.69 -11.64 -5.14
N TRP A 173 13.20 -11.40 -3.93
CA TRP A 173 12.97 -10.07 -3.38
C TRP A 173 14.09 -9.69 -2.43
N ASP A 174 14.61 -8.48 -2.57
CA ASP A 174 15.66 -7.96 -1.70
C ASP A 174 15.07 -6.95 -0.70
N PRO A 175 15.62 -6.85 0.51
CA PRO A 175 15.30 -5.74 1.39
C PRO A 175 15.63 -4.42 0.70
N ALA A 176 14.71 -3.48 0.70
CA ALA A 176 14.99 -2.13 0.23
C ALA A 176 15.82 -1.39 1.27
N GLY A 177 16.84 -0.66 0.80
CA GLY A 177 17.62 0.21 1.67
C GLY A 177 16.77 1.35 2.25
N ASP A 178 17.18 1.87 3.40
CA ASP A 178 16.59 3.06 4.03
C ASP A 178 16.86 4.33 3.19
#